data_2fb169ce1261dd5500aeba2150e0f1d9
#
_entry.id   2fb169ce1261dd5500aeba2150e0f1d9
#
_cell.length_a   1.000
_cell.length_b   1.000
_cell.length_c   1.000
_cell.angle_alpha   90.00
_cell.angle_beta   90.00
_cell.angle_gamma   90.00
#
_symmetry.space_group_name_H-M   'P 1'
#
loop_
_entity.id
_entity.type
_entity.pdbx_description
1 polymer ?
#
loop_
_entity_poly.entity_id
_entity_poly.type
_entity_poly.pdbx_seq_one_letter_code
_entity_poly.pdbx_strand_id
1 'polypeptide(L)'
;YDIPLRLVGSEMCIRDSEYGGTLDNRSFGGAQVSRTFYAKGQTGQQLLLGAYSALSRQVNVGTVKLYTRYEMEDVVLIDGRARGIIAKNLVTGKLERFAAHAVVIATGGYGNAYFLSTNAMACNCSAAMACYRKGAWFANPAYVQIHPTCIPVHGDKQSKLTLMSESLRNDGRIWVPKKLEDAKKLQEGTLQGKDIPEEDRDYYLERRYPAFGNLVPRDVASRAAKERCDKGFGVNNTGLAVFLDFSEAINRLGKDVVAQRYGNLFDMYEEITDVSPYENPMMIYPAIHYTMGGIWVDYCLLYTSPSPRDVEE
;
A
#
# COMPACT_ATOMS: atom_id res chain seq x y z
N TYR A 1 0.91 6.46 26.62
CA TYR A 1 2.30 6.32 26.24
C TYR A 1 2.53 7.24 25.07
N ASP A 2 3.12 8.39 25.34
CA ASP A 2 3.68 9.25 24.31
C ASP A 2 4.78 8.45 23.62
N ILE A 3 4.52 8.01 22.39
CA ILE A 3 5.61 7.69 21.48
C ILE A 3 6.37 9.01 21.35
N PRO A 4 7.60 9.15 21.87
CA PRO A 4 8.25 10.44 21.83
C PRO A 4 8.37 10.82 20.36
N LEU A 5 7.80 11.97 20.00
CA LEU A 5 7.95 12.62 18.69
C LEU A 5 9.42 12.71 18.22
N ARG A 6 10.37 12.45 19.11
CA ARG A 6 11.79 12.27 18.85
C ARG A 6 12.17 11.03 18.04
N LEU A 7 11.30 10.02 17.90
CA LEU A 7 11.52 8.89 16.98
C LEU A 7 11.17 9.27 15.54
N VAL A 8 10.35 10.26 15.33
CA VAL A 8 10.18 10.94 14.05
C VAL A 8 11.24 12.01 13.94
N GLY A 9 12.49 11.58 13.86
CA GLY A 9 13.69 12.44 13.93
C GLY A 9 13.93 13.29 12.69
N SER A 10 12.87 13.83 12.12
CA SER A 10 12.96 14.92 11.18
C SER A 10 11.65 15.69 11.21
N GLU A 11 11.54 16.59 12.15
CA GLU A 11 10.59 17.70 12.10
C GLU A 11 10.65 18.47 10.76
N MET A 12 11.64 18.18 9.93
CA MET A 12 11.85 18.81 8.62
C MET A 12 11.14 18.15 7.44
N CYS A 13 10.61 16.94 7.57
CA CYS A 13 10.09 16.20 6.41
C CYS A 13 8.57 16.04 6.38
N ILE A 14 7.86 16.28 7.48
CA ILE A 14 6.39 16.40 7.51
C ILE A 14 6.09 17.90 7.52
N ARG A 15 6.03 18.51 6.34
CA ARG A 15 5.96 19.98 6.19
C ARG A 15 4.61 20.53 5.76
N ASP A 16 3.56 19.76 5.83
CA ASP A 16 2.26 20.41 5.73
C ASP A 16 1.91 20.90 7.14
N SER A 17 2.14 22.16 7.39
CA SER A 17 1.84 22.83 8.66
C SER A 17 0.66 23.77 8.50
N GLU A 18 -0.24 23.68 9.43
CA GLU A 18 -1.28 24.71 9.65
C GLU A 18 -0.67 26.01 10.20
N TYR A 19 -1.49 27.02 10.28
CA TYR A 19 -1.13 28.31 10.87
C TYR A 19 -0.53 28.11 12.28
N GLY A 20 0.65 28.65 12.50
CA GLY A 20 1.37 28.54 13.77
C GLY A 20 2.37 27.39 13.87
N GLY A 21 2.61 26.63 12.78
CA GLY A 21 3.66 25.58 12.72
C GLY A 21 3.21 24.22 13.27
N THR A 22 1.93 24.07 13.59
CA THR A 22 1.34 22.77 13.91
C THR A 22 1.21 21.91 12.64
N LEU A 23 1.41 20.59 12.79
CA LEU A 23 1.27 19.67 11.66
C LEU A 23 -0.15 19.69 11.13
N ASP A 24 -0.28 19.83 9.83
CA ASP A 24 -1.57 19.72 9.13
C ASP A 24 -2.12 18.29 9.22
N ASN A 25 -3.43 18.18 9.36
CA ASN A 25 -4.11 16.90 9.41
C ASN A 25 -5.35 16.90 8.52
N ARG A 26 -5.74 15.72 8.07
CA ARG A 26 -6.91 15.54 7.20
C ARG A 26 -7.72 14.31 7.58
N SER A 27 -8.98 14.29 7.15
CA SER A 27 -9.81 13.10 7.16
C SER A 27 -9.47 12.20 5.98
N PHE A 28 -9.62 10.89 6.18
CA PHE A 28 -9.60 9.88 5.12
C PHE A 28 -10.97 9.24 4.96
N GLY A 29 -11.21 8.61 3.83
CA GLY A 29 -12.46 7.93 3.54
C GLY A 29 -12.90 7.01 4.68
N GLY A 30 -14.10 7.25 5.22
CA GLY A 30 -14.65 6.56 6.38
C GLY A 30 -14.30 7.16 7.74
N ALA A 31 -13.39 8.14 7.84
CA ALA A 31 -13.10 8.86 9.06
C ALA A 31 -13.91 10.18 9.12
N GLN A 32 -14.68 10.37 10.18
CA GLN A 32 -15.54 11.57 10.35
C GLN A 32 -14.77 12.79 10.85
N VAL A 33 -13.54 12.61 11.33
CA VAL A 33 -12.70 13.67 11.89
C VAL A 33 -11.32 13.66 11.26
N SER A 34 -10.73 14.85 11.09
CA SER A 34 -9.35 15.01 10.66
C SER A 34 -8.42 14.62 11.80
N ARG A 35 -7.67 13.54 11.65
CA ARG A 35 -6.71 13.03 12.65
C ARG A 35 -5.48 12.37 12.03
N THR A 36 -5.32 12.51 10.73
CA THR A 36 -4.24 11.85 10.00
C THR A 36 -3.23 12.89 9.55
N PHE A 37 -2.03 12.83 10.10
CA PHE A 37 -0.89 13.58 9.61
C PHE A 37 -0.40 13.01 8.30
N TYR A 38 0.10 13.84 7.40
CA TYR A 38 0.48 13.41 6.06
C TYR A 38 1.60 14.27 5.46
N ALA A 39 2.30 13.70 4.49
CA ALA A 39 3.24 14.40 3.62
C ALA A 39 2.86 14.08 2.17
N LYS A 40 2.09 14.94 1.55
CA LYS A 40 1.56 14.93 0.16
C LYS A 40 2.01 13.74 -0.71
N GLY A 41 1.44 12.56 -0.51
CA GLY A 41 1.76 11.32 -1.25
C GLY A 41 3.04 10.59 -0.81
N GLN A 42 3.85 11.15 0.09
CA GLN A 42 5.15 10.61 0.50
C GLN A 42 5.22 10.21 1.98
N THR A 43 4.11 10.14 2.69
CA THR A 43 4.08 9.91 4.14
C THR A 43 4.85 8.65 4.55
N GLY A 44 4.61 7.52 3.90
CA GLY A 44 5.31 6.26 4.17
C GLY A 44 6.81 6.34 3.90
N GLN A 45 7.20 6.98 2.81
CA GLN A 45 8.61 7.18 2.45
C GLN A 45 9.33 8.05 3.49
N GLN A 46 8.72 9.15 3.92
CA GLN A 46 9.32 10.05 4.90
C GLN A 46 9.48 9.37 6.27
N LEU A 47 8.49 8.62 6.73
CA LEU A 47 8.58 7.82 7.95
C LEU A 47 9.69 6.78 7.87
N LEU A 48 9.79 6.07 6.75
CA LEU A 48 10.82 5.06 6.53
C LEU A 48 12.22 5.69 6.53
N LEU A 49 12.43 6.79 5.80
CA LEU A 49 13.73 7.47 5.74
C LEU A 49 14.14 8.03 7.10
N GLY A 50 13.21 8.59 7.87
CA GLY A 50 13.46 9.07 9.23
C GLY A 50 13.93 7.94 10.16
N ALA A 51 13.19 6.82 10.18
CA ALA A 51 13.54 5.65 10.97
C ALA A 51 14.86 5.03 10.52
N TYR A 52 15.10 4.91 9.22
CA TYR A 52 16.33 4.36 8.66
C TYR A 52 17.55 5.25 8.98
N SER A 53 17.41 6.57 8.96
CA SER A 53 18.46 7.50 9.34
C SER A 53 18.84 7.35 10.82
N ALA A 54 17.86 7.14 11.71
CA ALA A 54 18.10 6.87 13.12
C ALA A 54 18.81 5.52 13.32
N LEU A 55 18.38 4.47 12.62
CA LEU A 55 19.02 3.17 12.62
C LEU A 55 20.47 3.26 12.12
N SER A 56 20.72 3.96 11.03
CA SER A 56 22.05 4.10 10.42
C SER A 56 23.04 4.75 11.38
N ARG A 57 22.59 5.72 12.20
CA ARG A 57 23.43 6.29 13.28
C ARG A 57 23.88 5.22 14.29
N GLN A 58 22.97 4.33 14.69
CA GLN A 58 23.29 3.23 15.64
C GLN A 58 24.19 2.18 15.01
N VAL A 59 24.04 1.91 13.72
CA VAL A 59 24.96 1.04 12.97
C VAL A 59 26.35 1.68 12.91
N ASN A 60 26.45 2.97 12.64
CA ASN A 60 27.72 3.68 12.54
C ASN A 60 28.50 3.72 13.86
N VAL A 61 27.82 3.85 15.00
CA VAL A 61 28.48 3.79 16.33
C VAL A 61 28.71 2.36 16.84
N GLY A 62 28.28 1.34 16.10
CA GLY A 62 28.53 -0.08 16.39
C GLY A 62 27.57 -0.71 17.44
N THR A 63 26.54 0.02 17.89
CA THR A 63 25.52 -0.55 18.81
C THR A 63 24.57 -1.50 18.11
N VAL A 64 24.42 -1.37 16.79
CA VAL A 64 23.60 -2.24 15.94
C VAL A 64 24.45 -2.83 14.83
N LYS A 65 24.31 -4.13 14.60
CA LYS A 65 24.86 -4.82 13.42
C LYS A 65 23.75 -5.06 12.42
N LEU A 66 23.93 -4.58 11.20
CA LEU A 66 22.97 -4.74 10.11
C LEU A 66 23.46 -5.83 9.14
N TYR A 67 22.68 -6.87 8.96
CA TYR A 67 22.94 -7.94 8.01
C TYR A 67 22.00 -7.83 6.83
N THR A 68 22.47 -7.24 5.76
CA THR A 68 21.71 -7.10 4.49
C THR A 68 21.83 -8.36 3.65
N ARG A 69 20.81 -8.63 2.81
CA ARG A 69 20.76 -9.82 1.94
C ARG A 69 20.79 -11.14 2.72
N TYR A 70 20.07 -11.18 3.84
CA TYR A 70 19.83 -12.41 4.60
C TYR A 70 18.33 -12.69 4.59
N GLU A 71 17.99 -13.97 4.45
CA GLU A 71 16.63 -14.48 4.58
C GLU A 71 16.54 -15.33 5.84
N MET A 72 15.54 -15.07 6.68
CA MET A 72 15.27 -15.87 7.86
C MET A 72 14.63 -17.19 7.42
N GLU A 73 15.29 -18.31 7.73
CA GLU A 73 14.82 -19.66 7.43
C GLU A 73 14.04 -20.26 8.61
N ASP A 74 14.50 -20.03 9.82
CA ASP A 74 13.87 -20.62 11.01
C ASP A 74 14.15 -19.82 12.30
N VAL A 75 13.26 -19.98 13.29
CA VAL A 75 13.48 -19.51 14.66
C VAL A 75 13.99 -20.66 15.53
N VAL A 76 14.99 -20.37 16.36
CA VAL A 76 15.58 -21.37 17.29
C VAL A 76 14.88 -21.25 18.64
N LEU A 77 14.24 -22.33 19.06
CA LEU A 77 13.65 -22.47 20.39
C LEU A 77 14.54 -23.30 21.29
N ILE A 78 14.81 -22.81 22.49
CA ILE A 78 15.49 -23.54 23.59
C ILE A 78 14.62 -23.38 24.83
N ASP A 79 14.16 -24.47 25.39
CA ASP A 79 13.27 -24.51 26.56
C ASP A 79 12.01 -23.65 26.35
N GLY A 80 11.38 -23.75 25.14
CA GLY A 80 10.19 -23.01 24.78
C GLY A 80 10.39 -21.51 24.48
N ARG A 81 11.62 -21.01 24.54
CA ARG A 81 11.93 -19.58 24.31
C ARG A 81 12.70 -19.38 23.00
N ALA A 82 12.35 -18.33 22.28
CA ALA A 82 13.09 -17.91 21.08
C ALA A 82 14.46 -17.35 21.48
N ARG A 83 15.50 -18.07 21.11
CA ARG A 83 16.91 -17.81 21.50
C ARG A 83 17.80 -17.47 20.31
N GLY A 84 17.24 -17.29 19.16
CA GLY A 84 17.97 -16.94 17.96
C GLY A 84 17.22 -17.29 16.69
N ILE A 85 17.91 -17.10 15.57
CA ILE A 85 17.41 -17.46 14.25
C ILE A 85 18.46 -18.21 13.44
N ILE A 86 18.01 -18.95 12.45
CA ILE A 86 18.82 -19.44 11.35
C ILE A 86 18.48 -18.59 10.15
N ALA A 87 19.48 -18.01 9.50
CA ALA A 87 19.31 -17.21 8.31
C ALA A 87 20.26 -17.66 7.21
N LYS A 88 19.80 -17.54 5.98
CA LYS A 88 20.57 -17.82 4.78
C LYS A 88 21.15 -16.54 4.21
N ASN A 89 22.44 -16.52 4.04
CA ASN A 89 23.12 -15.48 3.32
C ASN A 89 22.82 -15.64 1.83
N LEU A 90 22.08 -14.71 1.25
CA LEU A 90 21.63 -14.78 -0.17
C LEU A 90 22.76 -14.57 -1.18
N VAL A 91 23.92 -14.08 -0.76
CA VAL A 91 25.10 -13.91 -1.62
C VAL A 91 25.90 -15.20 -1.71
N THR A 92 26.11 -15.86 -0.56
CA THR A 92 26.96 -17.06 -0.47
C THR A 92 26.17 -18.37 -0.47
N GLY A 93 24.87 -18.33 -0.22
CA GLY A 93 24.02 -19.50 -0.04
C GLY A 93 24.20 -20.22 1.29
N LYS A 94 25.08 -19.75 2.17
CA LYS A 94 25.38 -20.40 3.45
C LYS A 94 24.30 -20.12 4.50
N LEU A 95 24.01 -21.13 5.32
CA LEU A 95 23.20 -20.98 6.53
C LEU A 95 24.06 -20.52 7.69
N GLU A 96 23.61 -19.48 8.37
CA GLU A 96 24.28 -18.90 9.53
C GLU A 96 23.34 -18.88 10.75
N ARG A 97 23.92 -18.97 11.94
CA ARG A 97 23.17 -18.99 13.21
C ARG A 97 23.42 -17.69 13.95
N PHE A 98 22.33 -17.09 14.41
CA PHE A 98 22.37 -15.86 15.20
C PHE A 98 21.74 -16.15 16.57
N ALA A 99 22.55 -16.19 17.61
CA ALA A 99 22.07 -16.35 18.99
C ALA A 99 21.66 -14.99 19.57
N ALA A 100 20.58 -14.96 20.32
CA ALA A 100 20.08 -13.75 20.96
C ALA A 100 19.30 -14.06 22.24
N HIS A 101 19.23 -13.10 23.15
CA HIS A 101 18.40 -13.21 24.36
C HIS A 101 16.90 -13.05 24.04
N ALA A 102 16.55 -12.29 23.00
CA ALA A 102 15.21 -12.12 22.50
C ALA A 102 15.22 -12.01 20.97
N VAL A 103 14.13 -12.40 20.33
CA VAL A 103 13.93 -12.32 18.88
C VAL A 103 12.67 -11.52 18.61
N VAL A 104 12.79 -10.46 17.81
CA VAL A 104 11.66 -9.64 17.35
C VAL A 104 11.40 -9.96 15.88
N ILE A 105 10.20 -10.43 15.58
CA ILE A 105 9.75 -10.67 14.20
C ILE A 105 9.04 -9.42 13.71
N ALA A 106 9.67 -8.70 12.79
CA ALA A 106 9.17 -7.45 12.20
C ALA A 106 9.26 -7.50 10.67
N THR A 107 8.80 -8.61 10.08
CA THR A 107 8.98 -8.94 8.66
C THR A 107 7.88 -8.36 7.76
N GLY A 108 7.04 -7.46 8.27
CA GLY A 108 5.95 -6.84 7.54
C GLY A 108 4.80 -7.79 7.25
N GLY A 109 3.98 -7.42 6.28
CA GLY A 109 2.83 -8.21 5.86
C GLY A 109 3.16 -9.35 4.89
N TYR A 110 2.11 -9.97 4.38
CA TYR A 110 2.21 -11.11 3.44
C TYR A 110 1.35 -10.88 2.17
N GLY A 111 1.30 -9.65 1.69
CA GLY A 111 0.51 -9.30 0.49
C GLY A 111 0.86 -10.12 -0.74
N ASN A 112 2.12 -10.55 -0.89
CA ASN A 112 2.56 -11.37 -2.01
C ASN A 112 2.22 -12.87 -1.88
N ALA A 113 1.50 -13.28 -0.83
CA ALA A 113 0.80 -14.55 -0.81
C ALA A 113 -0.45 -14.54 -1.71
N TYR A 114 -0.90 -13.36 -2.15
CA TYR A 114 -2.07 -13.14 -3.00
C TYR A 114 -1.65 -12.71 -4.40
N PHE A 115 -2.55 -12.78 -5.36
CA PHE A 115 -2.28 -12.53 -6.79
C PHE A 115 -1.92 -11.08 -6.99
N LEU A 116 -2.15 -10.07 -6.78
CA LEU A 116 -1.67 -8.69 -6.98
C LEU A 116 -1.43 -8.00 -5.64
N SER A 117 -0.28 -7.38 -5.49
CA SER A 117 0.08 -6.71 -4.25
C SER A 117 0.83 -5.41 -4.50
N THR A 118 0.64 -4.44 -3.62
CA THR A 118 1.46 -3.23 -3.55
C THR A 118 2.70 -3.41 -2.67
N ASN A 119 2.84 -4.56 -1.99
CA ASN A 119 3.95 -4.83 -1.10
C ASN A 119 5.21 -5.25 -1.87
N ALA A 120 6.38 -5.05 -1.25
CA ALA A 120 7.63 -5.58 -1.77
C ALA A 120 7.58 -7.12 -1.88
N MET A 121 8.29 -7.68 -2.86
CA MET A 121 8.26 -9.12 -3.17
C MET A 121 8.58 -10.01 -1.98
N ALA A 122 9.43 -9.55 -1.06
CA ALA A 122 9.78 -10.29 0.16
C ALA A 122 8.65 -10.35 1.21
N CYS A 123 7.53 -9.63 1.03
CA CYS A 123 6.35 -9.70 1.89
C CYS A 123 5.50 -10.94 1.53
N ASN A 124 6.06 -12.13 1.70
CA ASN A 124 5.54 -13.41 1.23
C ASN A 124 5.18 -14.40 2.35
N CYS A 125 5.24 -13.97 3.60
CA CYS A 125 4.92 -14.77 4.80
C CYS A 125 5.98 -15.83 5.22
N SER A 126 7.11 -15.99 4.56
CA SER A 126 8.06 -17.08 4.84
C SER A 126 8.50 -17.11 6.30
N ALA A 127 8.97 -16.00 6.85
CA ALA A 127 9.43 -15.91 8.24
C ALA A 127 8.30 -16.08 9.27
N ALA A 128 7.13 -15.49 9.04
CA ALA A 128 5.97 -15.66 9.90
C ALA A 128 5.51 -17.13 9.94
N MET A 129 5.54 -17.81 8.79
CA MET A 129 5.19 -19.23 8.71
C MET A 129 6.25 -20.14 9.35
N ALA A 130 7.53 -19.77 9.36
CA ALA A 130 8.54 -20.48 10.12
C ALA A 130 8.22 -20.42 11.63
N CYS A 131 7.83 -19.26 12.15
CA CYS A 131 7.38 -19.12 13.54
C CYS A 131 6.08 -19.92 13.81
N TYR A 132 5.10 -19.86 12.91
CA TYR A 132 3.86 -20.62 13.03
C TYR A 132 4.12 -22.13 13.15
N ARG A 133 5.00 -22.69 12.32
CA ARG A 133 5.39 -24.11 12.39
C ARG A 133 6.08 -24.50 13.72
N LYS A 134 6.61 -23.52 14.43
CA LYS A 134 7.23 -23.70 15.78
C LYS A 134 6.24 -23.45 16.92
N GLY A 135 4.96 -23.24 16.62
CA GLY A 135 3.90 -23.11 17.61
C GLY A 135 3.42 -21.67 17.87
N ALA A 136 3.93 -20.67 17.16
CA ALA A 136 3.38 -19.31 17.24
C ALA A 136 1.96 -19.30 16.68
N TRP A 137 1.05 -18.60 17.33
CA TRP A 137 -0.31 -18.46 16.85
C TRP A 137 -0.39 -17.45 15.70
N PHE A 138 -1.35 -17.66 14.83
CA PHE A 138 -1.60 -16.79 13.69
C PHE A 138 -3.05 -16.29 13.74
N ALA A 139 -3.26 -14.98 13.77
CA ALA A 139 -4.56 -14.37 13.91
C ALA A 139 -5.03 -13.73 12.59
N ASN A 140 -6.32 -13.80 12.33
CA ASN A 140 -7.01 -13.11 11.23
C ASN A 140 -6.35 -13.24 9.85
N PRO A 141 -5.89 -14.43 9.40
CA PRO A 141 -5.08 -14.58 8.20
C PRO A 141 -5.78 -14.11 6.91
N ALA A 142 -7.10 -14.15 6.87
CA ALA A 142 -7.89 -13.76 5.71
C ALA A 142 -8.26 -12.26 5.70
N TYR A 143 -7.92 -11.50 6.73
CA TYR A 143 -8.26 -10.09 6.79
C TYR A 143 -7.20 -9.27 6.06
N VAL A 144 -7.53 -8.89 4.84
CA VAL A 144 -6.68 -8.07 3.98
C VAL A 144 -7.43 -6.80 3.56
N GLN A 145 -6.70 -5.70 3.46
CA GLN A 145 -7.22 -4.48 2.87
C GLN A 145 -6.84 -4.40 1.40
N ILE A 146 -7.81 -4.15 0.54
CA ILE A 146 -7.62 -3.90 -0.87
C ILE A 146 -7.66 -2.40 -1.11
N HIS A 147 -6.68 -1.87 -1.85
CA HIS A 147 -6.67 -0.46 -2.24
C HIS A 147 -7.18 -0.32 -3.68
N PRO A 148 -8.17 0.56 -3.93
CA PRO A 148 -8.83 0.65 -5.23
C PRO A 148 -8.02 1.41 -6.30
N THR A 149 -7.03 2.22 -5.90
CA THR A 149 -6.31 3.15 -6.79
C THR A 149 -4.84 2.76 -6.98
N CYS A 150 -4.59 1.52 -7.41
CA CYS A 150 -3.23 1.12 -7.78
C CYS A 150 -3.06 1.23 -9.29
N ILE A 151 -1.85 1.61 -9.75
CA ILE A 151 -1.50 1.58 -11.17
C ILE A 151 -1.46 0.11 -11.59
N PRO A 152 -2.18 -0.33 -12.64
CA PRO A 152 -2.11 -1.69 -13.16
C PRO A 152 -0.68 -2.07 -13.56
N VAL A 153 -0.41 -3.35 -13.74
CA VAL A 153 0.89 -3.81 -14.24
C VAL A 153 1.21 -3.11 -15.55
N HIS A 154 2.34 -2.44 -15.60
CA HIS A 154 2.81 -1.68 -16.74
C HIS A 154 4.26 -2.07 -17.06
N GLY A 155 4.47 -2.68 -18.23
CA GLY A 155 5.76 -3.18 -18.66
C GLY A 155 6.33 -4.35 -17.84
N ASP A 156 7.43 -4.90 -18.29
CA ASP A 156 8.03 -6.12 -17.71
C ASP A 156 8.89 -5.86 -16.47
N LYS A 157 9.17 -4.60 -16.16
CA LYS A 157 10.09 -4.21 -15.07
C LYS A 157 9.40 -3.87 -13.75
N GLN A 158 8.09 -3.82 -13.73
CA GLN A 158 7.34 -3.48 -12.53
C GLN A 158 7.26 -4.69 -11.59
N SER A 159 7.99 -4.63 -10.48
CA SER A 159 8.06 -5.73 -9.49
C SER A 159 6.88 -5.80 -8.52
N LYS A 160 6.05 -4.76 -8.47
CA LYS A 160 4.86 -4.64 -7.64
C LYS A 160 3.92 -3.60 -8.21
N LEU A 161 2.64 -3.61 -7.83
CA LEU A 161 1.73 -2.54 -8.20
C LEU A 161 2.05 -1.27 -7.41
N THR A 162 2.14 -0.14 -8.11
CA THR A 162 2.33 1.16 -7.46
C THR A 162 1.00 1.67 -6.92
N LEU A 163 0.99 1.98 -5.63
CA LEU A 163 -0.14 2.57 -4.95
C LEU A 163 -0.22 4.06 -5.29
N MET A 164 -1.38 4.51 -5.75
CA MET A 164 -1.72 5.92 -5.87
C MET A 164 -2.53 6.38 -4.66
N SER A 165 -2.33 7.64 -4.26
CA SER A 165 -3.08 8.20 -3.13
C SER A 165 -4.59 8.12 -3.34
N GLU A 166 -5.31 7.71 -2.31
CA GLU A 166 -6.78 7.67 -2.33
C GLU A 166 -7.40 9.07 -2.50
N SER A 167 -6.68 10.13 -2.16
CA SER A 167 -7.11 11.52 -2.33
C SER A 167 -7.46 11.86 -3.79
N LEU A 168 -6.92 11.12 -4.76
CA LEU A 168 -7.30 11.27 -6.18
C LEU A 168 -8.80 11.08 -6.41
N ARG A 169 -9.50 10.29 -5.58
CA ARG A 169 -10.95 10.07 -5.69
C ARG A 169 -11.79 11.25 -5.21
N ASN A 170 -11.18 12.27 -4.59
CA ASN A 170 -11.91 13.47 -4.14
C ASN A 170 -12.37 14.32 -5.34
N ASP A 171 -11.54 14.42 -6.36
CA ASP A 171 -11.81 15.20 -7.56
C ASP A 171 -11.85 14.34 -8.83
N GLY A 172 -11.25 13.16 -8.83
CA GLY A 172 -11.28 12.21 -9.94
C GLY A 172 -12.56 11.38 -9.97
N ARG A 173 -13.10 11.14 -11.17
CA ARG A 173 -14.32 10.34 -11.40
C ARG A 173 -13.96 8.98 -11.98
N ILE A 174 -14.52 7.91 -11.41
CA ILE A 174 -14.23 6.52 -11.81
C ILE A 174 -15.31 6.02 -12.77
N TRP A 175 -14.86 5.50 -13.93
CA TRP A 175 -15.77 5.00 -14.95
C TRP A 175 -15.19 3.86 -15.81
N VAL A 176 -16.06 3.18 -16.54
CA VAL A 176 -15.75 2.24 -17.62
C VAL A 176 -16.65 2.57 -18.81
N PRO A 177 -16.32 2.14 -20.06
CA PRO A 177 -17.24 2.32 -21.18
C PRO A 177 -18.58 1.59 -20.94
N LYS A 178 -19.67 2.14 -21.45
CA LYS A 178 -21.01 1.48 -21.41
C LYS A 178 -21.12 0.32 -22.38
N LYS A 179 -20.36 0.34 -23.49
CA LYS A 179 -20.40 -0.67 -24.56
C LYS A 179 -19.22 -1.60 -24.47
N LEU A 180 -19.47 -2.90 -24.57
CA LEU A 180 -18.40 -3.92 -24.60
C LEU A 180 -17.48 -3.81 -25.81
N GLU A 181 -18.01 -3.29 -26.92
CA GLU A 181 -17.21 -3.05 -28.13
C GLU A 181 -16.12 -2.02 -27.89
N ASP A 182 -16.43 -0.93 -27.18
CA ASP A 182 -15.46 0.12 -26.83
C ASP A 182 -14.44 -0.40 -25.83
N ALA A 183 -14.85 -1.23 -24.86
CA ALA A 183 -13.92 -1.90 -23.96
C ALA A 183 -12.92 -2.79 -24.72
N LYS A 184 -13.37 -3.54 -25.72
CA LYS A 184 -12.49 -4.38 -26.56
C LYS A 184 -11.50 -3.52 -27.37
N LYS A 185 -11.96 -2.43 -27.98
CA LYS A 185 -11.07 -1.50 -28.71
C LYS A 185 -10.02 -0.87 -27.81
N LEU A 186 -10.38 -0.54 -26.55
CA LEU A 186 -9.43 -0.05 -25.55
C LEU A 186 -8.40 -1.13 -25.20
N GLN A 187 -8.83 -2.38 -25.01
CA GLN A 187 -7.95 -3.51 -24.74
C GLN A 187 -6.98 -3.80 -25.90
N GLU A 188 -7.43 -3.60 -27.13
CA GLU A 188 -6.65 -3.75 -28.36
C GLU A 188 -5.75 -2.54 -28.66
N GLY A 189 -5.92 -1.43 -27.91
CA GLY A 189 -5.19 -0.18 -28.12
C GLY A 189 -5.61 0.61 -29.37
N THR A 190 -6.76 0.27 -29.99
CA THR A 190 -7.30 0.95 -31.17
C THR A 190 -8.18 2.16 -30.83
N LEU A 191 -8.49 2.36 -29.54
CA LEU A 191 -9.25 3.49 -29.00
C LEU A 191 -8.55 4.00 -27.73
N GLN A 192 -8.64 5.30 -27.46
CA GLN A 192 -8.13 5.90 -26.22
C GLN A 192 -9.27 6.33 -25.30
N GLY A 193 -9.04 6.33 -23.99
CA GLY A 193 -10.07 6.69 -23.02
C GLY A 193 -10.64 8.10 -23.20
N LYS A 194 -9.79 9.06 -23.60
CA LYS A 194 -10.22 10.44 -23.88
C LYS A 194 -11.21 10.57 -25.05
N ASP A 195 -11.17 9.62 -25.98
CA ASP A 195 -12.01 9.66 -27.20
C ASP A 195 -13.42 9.10 -26.95
N ILE A 196 -13.70 8.55 -25.76
CA ILE A 196 -15.04 8.07 -25.41
C ILE A 196 -15.88 9.25 -24.93
N PRO A 197 -17.02 9.53 -25.60
CA PRO A 197 -17.93 10.60 -25.20
C PRO A 197 -18.47 10.40 -23.77
N GLU A 198 -18.82 11.50 -23.12
CA GLU A 198 -19.34 11.49 -21.74
C GLU A 198 -20.60 10.61 -21.59
N GLU A 199 -21.48 10.65 -22.58
CA GLU A 199 -22.71 9.85 -22.63
C GLU A 199 -22.47 8.34 -22.73
N ASP A 200 -21.30 7.90 -23.21
CA ASP A 200 -20.90 6.50 -23.33
C ASP A 200 -20.05 6.01 -22.15
N ARG A 201 -19.86 6.84 -21.10
CA ARG A 201 -19.16 6.51 -19.86
C ARG A 201 -20.14 6.02 -18.80
N ASP A 202 -19.86 4.86 -18.17
CA ASP A 202 -20.58 4.37 -16.98
C ASP A 202 -19.82 4.77 -15.72
N TYR A 203 -20.26 5.80 -15.05
CA TYR A 203 -19.80 6.22 -13.72
C TYR A 203 -20.46 5.33 -12.66
N TYR A 204 -20.09 4.06 -12.66
CA TYR A 204 -20.78 2.99 -11.94
C TYR A 204 -20.82 3.18 -10.42
N LEU A 205 -19.84 3.86 -9.79
CA LEU A 205 -19.87 4.15 -8.36
C LEU A 205 -20.91 5.23 -8.04
N GLU A 206 -20.93 6.31 -8.82
CA GLU A 206 -21.91 7.39 -8.65
C GLU A 206 -23.33 6.88 -8.87
N ARG A 207 -23.54 6.06 -9.89
CA ARG A 207 -24.84 5.48 -10.22
C ARG A 207 -25.33 4.50 -9.15
N ARG A 208 -24.45 3.67 -8.57
CA ARG A 208 -24.82 2.64 -7.59
C ARG A 208 -24.90 3.16 -6.17
N TYR A 209 -24.08 4.15 -5.84
CA TYR A 209 -23.92 4.69 -4.50
C TYR A 209 -24.02 6.22 -4.49
N PRO A 210 -25.17 6.80 -4.86
CA PRO A 210 -25.30 8.24 -5.06
C PRO A 210 -24.99 9.09 -3.83
N ALA A 211 -25.12 8.54 -2.62
CA ALA A 211 -24.78 9.25 -1.39
C ALA A 211 -23.26 9.43 -1.15
N PHE A 212 -22.43 8.61 -1.75
CA PHE A 212 -20.97 8.61 -1.56
C PHE A 212 -20.20 8.81 -2.87
N GLY A 213 -20.77 8.43 -4.00
CA GLY A 213 -20.13 8.51 -5.30
C GLY A 213 -18.78 7.81 -5.33
N ASN A 214 -17.76 8.52 -5.78
CA ASN A 214 -16.39 8.00 -5.85
C ASN A 214 -15.73 7.82 -4.46
N LEU A 215 -16.34 8.34 -3.38
CA LEU A 215 -15.80 8.28 -2.01
C LEU A 215 -16.35 7.11 -1.20
N VAL A 216 -16.97 6.13 -1.82
CA VAL A 216 -17.36 4.88 -1.15
C VAL A 216 -16.14 4.20 -0.48
N PRO A 217 -16.34 3.39 0.59
CA PRO A 217 -15.28 2.65 1.24
C PRO A 217 -14.41 1.85 0.25
N ARG A 218 -13.16 1.62 0.60
CA ARG A 218 -12.15 0.97 -0.28
C ARG A 218 -12.60 -0.39 -0.79
N ASP A 219 -13.20 -1.20 0.07
CA ASP A 219 -13.67 -2.54 -0.28
C ASP A 219 -14.85 -2.49 -1.27
N VAL A 220 -15.75 -1.52 -1.12
CA VAL A 220 -16.88 -1.31 -2.03
C VAL A 220 -16.38 -0.86 -3.40
N ALA A 221 -15.50 0.13 -3.47
CA ALA A 221 -14.90 0.59 -4.72
C ALA A 221 -14.13 -0.53 -5.44
N SER A 222 -13.34 -1.29 -4.68
CA SER A 222 -12.52 -2.39 -5.21
C SER A 222 -13.37 -3.52 -5.78
N ARG A 223 -14.40 -3.96 -5.06
CA ARG A 223 -15.32 -5.01 -5.56
C ARG A 223 -16.09 -4.55 -6.78
N ALA A 224 -16.53 -3.28 -6.82
CA ALA A 224 -17.24 -2.74 -7.95
C ALA A 224 -16.35 -2.65 -9.20
N ALA A 225 -15.08 -2.22 -9.05
CA ALA A 225 -14.11 -2.20 -10.15
C ALA A 225 -13.83 -3.61 -10.68
N LYS A 226 -13.55 -4.56 -9.77
CA LYS A 226 -13.34 -5.96 -10.16
C LYS A 226 -14.54 -6.54 -10.91
N GLU A 227 -15.75 -6.30 -10.41
CA GLU A 227 -16.98 -6.75 -11.09
C GLU A 227 -17.12 -6.20 -12.52
N ARG A 228 -16.72 -4.94 -12.76
CA ARG A 228 -16.72 -4.37 -14.12
C ARG A 228 -15.72 -5.08 -15.02
N CYS A 229 -14.51 -5.32 -14.52
CA CYS A 229 -13.48 -6.05 -15.27
C CYS A 229 -13.91 -7.50 -15.55
N ASP A 230 -14.45 -8.22 -14.57
CA ASP A 230 -14.95 -9.59 -14.73
C ASP A 230 -16.09 -9.70 -15.78
N LYS A 231 -16.86 -8.62 -15.95
CA LYS A 231 -17.91 -8.50 -16.99
C LYS A 231 -17.38 -8.07 -18.35
N GLY A 232 -16.07 -7.91 -18.52
CA GLY A 232 -15.43 -7.56 -19.77
C GLY A 232 -15.32 -6.06 -20.07
N PHE A 233 -15.67 -5.18 -19.12
CA PHE A 233 -15.56 -3.72 -19.28
C PHE A 233 -14.22 -3.14 -18.87
N GLY A 234 -13.23 -3.95 -18.54
CA GLY A 234 -11.89 -3.48 -18.23
C GLY A 234 -11.21 -2.81 -19.41
N VAL A 235 -10.34 -1.82 -19.15
CA VAL A 235 -9.91 -0.84 -20.18
C VAL A 235 -8.47 -0.96 -20.66
N ASN A 236 -7.63 -1.79 -20.03
CA ASN A 236 -6.26 -2.04 -20.50
C ASN A 236 -6.15 -3.37 -21.28
N ASN A 237 -4.98 -3.64 -21.85
CA ASN A 237 -4.70 -4.87 -22.61
C ASN A 237 -4.96 -6.17 -21.86
N THR A 238 -4.94 -6.15 -20.53
CA THR A 238 -5.25 -7.30 -19.68
C THR A 238 -6.74 -7.39 -19.30
N GLY A 239 -7.52 -6.35 -19.58
CA GLY A 239 -8.89 -6.18 -19.08
C GLY A 239 -8.98 -5.91 -17.57
N LEU A 240 -7.84 -5.68 -16.90
CA LEU A 240 -7.76 -5.48 -15.45
C LEU A 240 -7.42 -4.02 -15.12
N ALA A 241 -8.27 -3.11 -15.57
CA ALA A 241 -8.22 -1.68 -15.21
C ALA A 241 -9.59 -1.03 -15.37
N VAL A 242 -9.80 0.08 -14.64
CA VAL A 242 -10.88 1.04 -14.82
C VAL A 242 -10.29 2.43 -14.93
N PHE A 243 -11.01 3.39 -15.48
CA PHE A 243 -10.53 4.76 -15.58
C PHE A 243 -10.79 5.58 -14.32
N LEU A 244 -9.84 6.44 -13.97
CA LEU A 244 -9.95 7.55 -13.03
C LEU A 244 -9.65 8.83 -13.78
N ASP A 245 -10.65 9.69 -13.98
CA ASP A 245 -10.66 10.81 -14.90
C ASP A 245 -10.74 12.14 -14.17
N PHE A 246 -9.85 13.06 -14.53
CA PHE A 246 -9.78 14.40 -13.97
C PHE A 246 -10.29 15.49 -14.92
N SER A 247 -10.80 15.14 -16.10
CA SER A 247 -11.24 16.13 -17.10
C SER A 247 -12.31 17.07 -16.55
N GLU A 248 -13.28 16.59 -15.80
CA GLU A 248 -14.30 17.44 -15.15
C GLU A 248 -13.66 18.35 -14.09
N ALA A 249 -12.80 17.82 -13.24
CA ALA A 249 -12.13 18.59 -12.19
C ALA A 249 -11.23 19.70 -12.80
N ILE A 250 -10.52 19.41 -13.88
CA ILE A 250 -9.71 20.39 -14.61
C ILE A 250 -10.58 21.49 -15.19
N ASN A 251 -11.73 21.14 -15.79
CA ASN A 251 -12.67 22.12 -16.34
C ASN A 251 -13.32 22.99 -15.24
N ARG A 252 -13.64 22.42 -14.10
CA ARG A 252 -14.31 23.11 -12.98
C ARG A 252 -13.36 23.96 -12.14
N LEU A 253 -12.18 23.46 -11.82
CA LEU A 253 -11.23 24.08 -10.88
C LEU A 253 -10.09 24.82 -11.58
N GLY A 254 -9.81 24.48 -12.82
CA GLY A 254 -8.60 24.89 -13.54
C GLY A 254 -7.42 23.96 -13.33
N LYS A 255 -6.56 23.87 -14.36
CA LYS A 255 -5.36 23.02 -14.37
C LYS A 255 -4.41 23.32 -13.21
N ASP A 256 -4.21 24.60 -12.89
CA ASP A 256 -3.26 25.03 -11.85
C ASP A 256 -3.68 24.55 -10.46
N VAL A 257 -4.98 24.60 -10.13
CA VAL A 257 -5.50 24.11 -8.85
C VAL A 257 -5.36 22.59 -8.75
N VAL A 258 -5.64 21.88 -9.83
CA VAL A 258 -5.48 20.42 -9.89
C VAL A 258 -3.99 20.06 -9.74
N ALA A 259 -3.09 20.79 -10.41
CA ALA A 259 -1.64 20.60 -10.29
C ALA A 259 -1.15 20.88 -8.87
N GLN A 260 -1.65 21.91 -8.20
CA GLN A 260 -1.29 22.19 -6.81
C GLN A 260 -1.71 21.05 -5.87
N ARG A 261 -2.85 20.39 -6.12
CA ARG A 261 -3.37 19.30 -5.28
C ARG A 261 -2.73 17.96 -5.59
N TYR A 262 -2.48 17.64 -6.84
CA TYR A 262 -2.17 16.28 -7.32
C TYR A 262 -0.96 16.21 -8.24
N GLY A 263 -0.29 17.31 -8.57
CA GLY A 263 0.78 17.35 -9.57
C GLY A 263 1.86 16.30 -9.36
N ASN A 264 2.38 16.18 -8.14
CA ASN A 264 3.38 15.17 -7.80
C ASN A 264 2.90 13.71 -7.99
N LEU A 265 1.59 13.47 -7.90
CA LEU A 265 1.00 12.14 -8.16
C LEU A 265 0.83 11.92 -9.66
N PHE A 266 0.51 12.97 -10.39
CA PHE A 266 0.41 12.94 -11.84
C PHE A 266 1.77 12.73 -12.50
N ASP A 267 2.80 13.45 -12.02
CA ASP A 267 4.19 13.26 -12.46
C ASP A 267 4.65 11.81 -12.24
N MET A 268 4.39 11.26 -11.04
CA MET A 268 4.71 9.86 -10.75
C MET A 268 3.94 8.89 -11.66
N TYR A 269 2.69 9.16 -11.97
CA TYR A 269 1.91 8.32 -12.88
C TYR A 269 2.48 8.38 -14.31
N GLU A 270 2.78 9.58 -14.80
CA GLU A 270 3.35 9.81 -16.12
C GLU A 270 4.74 9.16 -16.27
N GLU A 271 5.61 9.26 -15.25
CA GLU A 271 6.91 8.58 -15.23
C GLU A 271 6.80 7.04 -15.34
N ILE A 272 5.72 6.45 -14.83
CA ILE A 272 5.51 5.00 -14.88
C ILE A 272 4.84 4.55 -16.17
N THR A 273 3.91 5.35 -16.70
CA THR A 273 2.99 4.92 -17.75
C THR A 273 3.19 5.63 -19.09
N ASP A 274 4.00 6.67 -19.14
CA ASP A 274 4.17 7.59 -20.28
C ASP A 274 2.84 8.25 -20.70
N VAL A 275 1.86 8.36 -19.78
CA VAL A 275 0.53 8.93 -20.04
C VAL A 275 0.27 10.09 -19.09
N SER A 276 0.02 11.28 -19.63
CA SER A 276 -0.30 12.47 -18.85
C SER A 276 -1.74 12.45 -18.34
N PRO A 277 -1.97 12.47 -17.00
CA PRO A 277 -3.31 12.54 -16.42
C PRO A 277 -4.07 13.85 -16.70
N TYR A 278 -3.39 14.86 -17.20
CA TYR A 278 -4.01 16.10 -17.63
C TYR A 278 -4.73 15.99 -18.99
N GLU A 279 -4.36 14.98 -19.78
CA GLU A 279 -4.86 14.80 -21.16
C GLU A 279 -5.66 13.52 -21.34
N ASN A 280 -5.37 12.52 -20.52
CA ASN A 280 -5.98 11.19 -20.61
C ASN A 280 -6.43 10.71 -19.23
N PRO A 281 -7.51 9.93 -19.13
CA PRO A 281 -7.88 9.32 -17.86
C PRO A 281 -6.81 8.32 -17.43
N MET A 282 -6.51 8.33 -16.12
CA MET A 282 -5.60 7.36 -15.49
C MET A 282 -6.24 5.97 -15.48
N MET A 283 -5.44 4.94 -15.64
CA MET A 283 -5.86 3.57 -15.41
C MET A 283 -5.53 3.15 -13.98
N ILE A 284 -6.51 2.59 -13.27
CA ILE A 284 -6.36 2.09 -11.90
C ILE A 284 -6.97 0.69 -11.79
N TYR A 285 -6.43 -0.10 -10.84
CA TYR A 285 -6.97 -1.42 -10.51
C TYR A 285 -6.82 -1.73 -9.01
N PRO A 286 -7.78 -2.48 -8.41
CA PRO A 286 -7.68 -2.90 -7.03
C PRO A 286 -6.53 -3.88 -6.79
N ALA A 287 -5.78 -3.67 -5.71
CA ALA A 287 -4.72 -4.60 -5.31
C ALA A 287 -4.66 -4.77 -3.79
N ILE A 288 -4.16 -5.90 -3.35
CA ILE A 288 -3.86 -6.15 -1.94
C ILE A 288 -2.85 -5.10 -1.47
N HIS A 289 -3.26 -4.31 -0.48
CA HIS A 289 -2.45 -3.22 0.03
C HIS A 289 -1.74 -3.59 1.32
N TYR A 290 -2.47 -4.16 2.30
CA TYR A 290 -1.85 -4.70 3.49
C TYR A 290 -2.70 -5.79 4.13
N THR A 291 -2.06 -6.61 4.96
CA THR A 291 -2.67 -7.68 5.72
C THR A 291 -2.89 -7.24 7.16
N MET A 292 -4.11 -7.37 7.67
CA MET A 292 -4.47 -6.99 9.04
C MET A 292 -4.17 -8.10 10.05
N GLY A 293 -4.08 -9.34 9.57
CA GLY A 293 -3.66 -10.49 10.35
C GLY A 293 -2.14 -10.67 10.35
N GLY A 294 -1.69 -11.69 11.02
CA GLY A 294 -0.29 -12.04 11.16
C GLY A 294 -0.05 -12.91 12.39
N ILE A 295 1.19 -13.02 12.83
CA ILE A 295 1.51 -13.68 14.10
C ILE A 295 0.74 -12.95 15.21
N TRP A 296 0.02 -13.73 16.02
CA TRP A 296 -0.75 -13.18 17.12
C TRP A 296 0.17 -12.53 18.16
N VAL A 297 -0.20 -11.32 18.58
CA VAL A 297 0.49 -10.57 19.63
C VAL A 297 -0.56 -9.89 20.51
N ASP A 298 -0.22 -9.61 21.76
CA ASP A 298 -1.02 -8.72 22.60
C ASP A 298 -0.78 -7.24 22.23
N TYR A 299 -1.50 -6.34 22.90
CA TYR A 299 -1.37 -4.89 22.66
C TYR A 299 0.01 -4.33 23.06
N CYS A 300 0.80 -5.06 23.86
CA CYS A 300 2.16 -4.68 24.23
C CYS A 300 3.20 -5.14 23.19
N LEU A 301 2.79 -5.85 22.14
CA LEU A 301 3.63 -6.45 21.09
C LEU A 301 4.69 -7.43 21.62
N LEU A 302 4.50 -7.97 22.83
CA LEU A 302 5.51 -8.76 23.52
C LEU A 302 5.28 -10.26 23.44
N TYR A 303 4.10 -10.73 22.96
CA TYR A 303 3.75 -12.14 23.11
C TYR A 303 3.29 -12.78 21.83
N THR A 304 4.06 -13.78 21.43
CA THR A 304 3.55 -14.96 20.77
C THR A 304 3.60 -16.09 21.81
N SER A 305 2.47 -16.67 22.08
CA SER A 305 2.23 -17.76 23.04
C SER A 305 3.35 -18.78 23.20
N PRO A 306 3.62 -19.31 24.40
CA PRO A 306 3.15 -18.79 25.69
C PRO A 306 4.06 -17.68 26.23
N SER A 307 3.47 -16.66 26.82
CA SER A 307 4.22 -15.66 27.57
C SER A 307 4.80 -16.29 28.84
N PRO A 308 5.99 -15.86 29.30
CA PRO A 308 6.46 -16.22 30.65
C PRO A 308 5.49 -15.79 31.76
N ARG A 309 4.56 -14.88 31.51
CA ARG A 309 3.51 -14.48 32.47
C ARG A 309 2.33 -15.44 32.48
N ASP A 310 2.09 -16.19 31.40
CA ASP A 310 1.00 -17.18 31.36
C ASP A 310 1.33 -18.48 32.12
N VAL A 311 2.55 -18.59 32.65
CA VAL A 311 3.05 -19.76 33.43
C VAL A 311 3.05 -19.49 34.93
N GLU A 312 2.73 -18.27 35.36
CA GLU A 312 2.74 -17.83 36.76
C GLU A 312 1.35 -17.62 37.38
N GLU A 313 0.26 -17.94 36.64
CA GLU A 313 -1.10 -17.97 37.20
C GLU A 313 -1.58 -19.48 37.31
#